data_952923118317e873a2e71b33a7e364b8
#
_entry.id   952923118317e873a2e71b33a7e364b8
#
_cell.length_a   1.000
_cell.length_b   1.000
_cell.length_c   1.000
_cell.angle_alpha   90.00
_cell.angle_beta   90.00
_cell.angle_gamma   90.00
#
_symmetry.space_group_name_H-M   'P 1'
#
loop_
_entity.id
_entity.type
_entity.pdbx_description
1 polymer ?
#
loop_
_entity_poly.entity_id
_entity_poly.type
_entity_poly.pdbx_seq_one_letter_code
_entity_poly.pdbx_strand_id
1 'polypeptide(L)'
;YGGYETFLDKLTEYHENNNRIKYHIAWKGTENKEFEYHNAHCFQIKVPDIGPAQAIYYDVAALKYCIKYIKKHNISNPIVYVLACRIGPFARKFHKQIQRLGGKMYVNPDGHEWMRAKWSRPIRWYWKKSEQLMVKNCDLLVCDSKNIEKYIHKCYDKYNPKTTFIAYGADLTPSKLSDDDDKLINWYREKGLKKKEYYLVV
;
A
#
# COMPACT_ATOMS: atom_id res chain seq x y z
N TYR A 1 0.40 8.19 10.58
CA TYR A 1 0.17 8.08 9.12
C TYR A 1 1.39 7.41 8.49
N GLY A 2 1.16 6.42 7.64
CA GLY A 2 2.20 5.76 6.83
C GLY A 2 2.11 6.21 5.37
N GLY A 3 3.07 5.79 4.54
CA GLY A 3 3.11 6.18 3.13
C GLY A 3 1.88 5.73 2.33
N TYR A 4 1.33 4.55 2.61
CA TYR A 4 0.15 4.04 1.91
C TYR A 4 -1.14 4.79 2.29
N GLU A 5 -1.30 5.19 3.55
CA GLU A 5 -2.45 5.97 3.99
C GLU A 5 -2.45 7.33 3.31
N THR A 6 -1.31 8.02 3.27
CA THR A 6 -1.16 9.31 2.57
C THR A 6 -1.41 9.16 1.06
N PHE A 7 -0.88 8.09 0.45
CA PHE A 7 -1.12 7.81 -0.97
C PHE A 7 -2.61 7.62 -1.27
N LEU A 8 -3.32 6.80 -0.49
CA LEU A 8 -4.74 6.54 -0.71
C LEU A 8 -5.60 7.77 -0.45
N ASP A 9 -5.26 8.56 0.57
CA ASP A 9 -5.92 9.83 0.88
C ASP A 9 -5.84 10.78 -0.33
N LYS A 10 -4.62 11.05 -0.83
CA LYS A 10 -4.42 11.92 -1.99
C LYS A 10 -5.02 11.38 -3.28
N LEU A 11 -4.98 10.07 -3.50
CA LEU A 11 -5.59 9.43 -4.67
C LEU A 11 -7.11 9.58 -4.67
N THR A 12 -7.75 9.40 -3.53
CA THR A 12 -9.22 9.52 -3.41
C THR A 12 -9.67 10.97 -3.43
N GLU A 13 -8.93 11.89 -2.80
CA GLU A 13 -9.15 13.34 -2.90
C GLU A 13 -9.10 13.79 -4.36
N TYR A 14 -8.06 13.41 -5.11
CA TYR A 14 -7.92 13.77 -6.53
C TYR A 14 -9.09 13.27 -7.40
N HIS A 15 -9.64 12.11 -7.07
CA HIS A 15 -10.76 11.50 -7.80
C HIS A 15 -12.12 11.73 -7.15
N GLU A 16 -12.26 12.62 -6.18
CA GLU A 16 -13.49 12.84 -5.44
C GLU A 16 -14.71 13.10 -6.35
N ASN A 17 -14.49 13.85 -7.41
CA ASN A 17 -15.55 14.20 -8.39
C ASN A 17 -15.52 13.30 -9.65
N ASN A 18 -14.75 12.21 -9.64
CA ASN A 18 -14.63 11.33 -10.80
C ASN A 18 -15.61 10.14 -10.70
N ASN A 19 -16.74 10.24 -11.38
CA ASN A 19 -17.76 9.18 -11.39
C ASN A 19 -17.38 7.92 -12.19
N ARG A 20 -16.23 7.91 -12.87
CA ARG A 20 -15.78 6.74 -13.65
C ARG A 20 -15.08 5.68 -12.78
N ILE A 21 -14.59 6.07 -11.61
CA ILE A 21 -13.85 5.20 -10.69
C ILE A 21 -14.51 5.28 -9.33
N LYS A 22 -14.90 4.13 -8.78
CA LYS A 22 -15.33 4.01 -7.38
C LYS A 22 -14.27 3.23 -6.63
N TYR A 23 -13.71 3.84 -5.60
CA TYR A 23 -12.76 3.20 -4.72
C TYR A 23 -13.47 2.45 -3.58
N HIS A 24 -12.90 1.30 -3.21
CA HIS A 24 -13.27 0.53 -2.04
C HIS A 24 -11.99 0.28 -1.23
N ILE A 25 -11.89 0.86 -0.04
CA ILE A 25 -10.64 0.91 0.71
C ILE A 25 -10.78 0.13 2.02
N ALA A 26 -9.91 -0.86 2.20
CA ALA A 26 -9.75 -1.51 3.49
C ALA A 26 -8.96 -0.63 4.45
N TRP A 27 -9.45 -0.51 5.67
CA TRP A 27 -8.84 0.25 6.74
C TRP A 27 -8.60 -0.62 7.97
N LYS A 28 -7.43 -0.53 8.59
CA LYS A 28 -7.17 -1.22 9.85
C LYS A 28 -7.78 -0.43 11.01
N GLY A 29 -8.52 -1.12 11.92
CA GLY A 29 -9.08 -0.45 13.08
C GLY A 29 -9.41 -1.38 14.23
N THR A 30 -10.10 -0.84 15.22
CA THR A 30 -10.49 -1.53 16.47
C THR A 30 -11.86 -2.20 16.39
N GLU A 31 -12.64 -1.85 15.39
CA GLU A 31 -13.99 -2.35 15.14
C GLU A 31 -14.22 -2.61 13.66
N ASN A 32 -15.26 -3.35 13.32
CA ASN A 32 -15.71 -3.51 11.93
C ASN A 32 -16.80 -2.48 11.66
N LYS A 33 -16.55 -1.56 10.75
CA LYS A 33 -17.53 -0.57 10.29
C LYS A 33 -17.29 -0.16 8.85
N GLU A 34 -18.29 0.43 8.22
CA GLU A 34 -18.22 0.99 6.88
C GLU A 34 -18.51 2.49 6.94
N PHE A 35 -17.85 3.27 6.08
CA PHE A 35 -18.06 4.72 5.97
C PHE A 35 -17.64 5.19 4.58
N GLU A 36 -18.12 6.37 4.17
CA GLU A 36 -17.67 7.01 2.93
C GLU A 36 -16.65 8.09 3.25
N TYR A 37 -15.62 8.21 2.40
CA TYR A 37 -14.56 9.21 2.51
C TYR A 37 -14.03 9.54 1.11
N HIS A 38 -14.01 10.82 0.70
CA HIS A 38 -13.58 11.27 -0.63
C HIS A 38 -14.16 10.41 -1.78
N ASN A 39 -15.47 10.20 -1.80
CA ASN A 39 -16.13 9.33 -2.79
C ASN A 39 -15.63 7.87 -2.80
N ALA A 40 -14.94 7.45 -1.77
CA ALA A 40 -14.51 6.07 -1.57
C ALA A 40 -15.34 5.39 -0.48
N HIS A 41 -15.82 4.18 -0.77
CA HIS A 41 -16.39 3.30 0.25
C HIS A 41 -15.26 2.68 1.07
N CYS A 42 -15.19 3.04 2.34
CA CYS A 42 -14.18 2.54 3.26
C CYS A 42 -14.78 1.47 4.19
N PHE A 43 -14.04 0.39 4.40
CA PHE A 43 -14.43 -0.64 5.37
C PHE A 43 -13.29 -0.91 6.34
N GLN A 44 -13.60 -0.76 7.60
CA GLN A 44 -12.66 -0.97 8.68
C GLN A 44 -12.67 -2.44 9.09
N ILE A 45 -11.48 -3.01 9.21
CA ILE A 45 -11.25 -4.39 9.65
C ILE A 45 -10.69 -4.37 11.07
N LYS A 46 -11.42 -5.01 11.98
CA LYS A 46 -10.93 -5.25 13.34
C LYS A 46 -9.77 -6.24 13.30
N VAL A 47 -8.66 -5.86 13.90
CA VAL A 47 -7.44 -6.69 13.96
C VAL A 47 -7.12 -7.01 15.42
N PRO A 48 -6.96 -8.31 15.77
CA PRO A 48 -6.55 -8.70 17.12
C PRO A 48 -5.10 -8.30 17.39
N ASP A 49 -4.76 -8.12 18.65
CA ASP A 49 -3.37 -7.86 19.03
C ASP A 49 -2.56 -9.17 19.08
N ILE A 50 -1.96 -9.49 17.94
CA ILE A 50 -1.13 -10.68 17.71
C ILE A 50 0.29 -10.32 17.24
N GLY A 51 0.77 -9.16 17.65
CA GLY A 51 2.10 -8.67 17.32
C GLY A 51 2.36 -8.57 15.80
N PRO A 52 3.55 -8.96 15.29
CA PRO A 52 3.91 -8.80 13.88
C PRO A 52 2.98 -9.51 12.88
N ALA A 53 2.26 -10.55 13.32
CA ALA A 53 1.31 -11.27 12.47
C ALA A 53 0.04 -10.45 12.14
N GLN A 54 -0.21 -9.35 12.84
CA GLN A 54 -1.35 -8.45 12.59
C GLN A 54 -1.44 -8.00 11.13
N ALA A 55 -0.29 -7.68 10.50
CA ALA A 55 -0.28 -7.20 9.13
C ALA A 55 -0.77 -8.28 8.14
N ILE A 56 -0.34 -9.53 8.34
CA ILE A 56 -0.78 -10.66 7.51
C ILE A 56 -2.27 -10.96 7.74
N TYR A 57 -2.69 -10.97 9.01
CA TYR A 57 -4.10 -11.16 9.37
C TYR A 57 -4.99 -10.12 8.71
N TYR A 58 -4.61 -8.84 8.84
CA TYR A 58 -5.33 -7.72 8.25
C TYR A 58 -5.49 -7.87 6.74
N ASP A 59 -4.39 -8.10 6.00
CA ASP A 59 -4.43 -8.22 4.55
C ASP A 59 -5.31 -9.40 4.10
N VAL A 60 -5.25 -10.55 4.80
CA VAL A 60 -6.09 -11.72 4.52
C VAL A 60 -7.57 -11.42 4.80
N ALA A 61 -7.87 -10.75 5.91
CA ALA A 61 -9.23 -10.40 6.29
C ALA A 61 -9.83 -9.36 5.32
N ALA A 62 -9.04 -8.35 4.95
CA ALA A 62 -9.40 -7.33 3.97
C ALA A 62 -9.73 -7.93 2.60
N LEU A 63 -8.90 -8.84 2.09
CA LEU A 63 -9.16 -9.52 0.82
C LEU A 63 -10.38 -10.43 0.86
N LYS A 64 -10.60 -11.14 1.95
CA LYS A 64 -11.84 -11.94 2.12
C LYS A 64 -13.08 -11.04 2.08
N TYR A 65 -13.03 -9.91 2.79
CA TYR A 65 -14.13 -8.94 2.79
C TYR A 65 -14.35 -8.37 1.38
N CYS A 66 -13.28 -7.92 0.72
CA CYS A 66 -13.30 -7.37 -0.63
C CYS A 66 -13.95 -8.35 -1.62
N ILE A 67 -13.53 -9.62 -1.64
CA ILE A 67 -14.09 -10.66 -2.51
C ILE A 67 -15.57 -10.90 -2.22
N LYS A 68 -15.96 -10.94 -0.93
CA LYS A 68 -17.37 -11.06 -0.52
C LYS A 68 -18.20 -9.87 -1.01
N TYR A 69 -17.66 -8.67 -0.87
CA TYR A 69 -18.30 -7.43 -1.31
C TYR A 69 -18.50 -7.40 -2.83
N ILE A 70 -17.44 -7.68 -3.61
CA ILE A 70 -17.50 -7.77 -5.08
C ILE A 70 -18.62 -8.75 -5.52
N LYS A 71 -18.66 -9.94 -4.90
CA LYS A 71 -19.67 -10.95 -5.19
C LYS A 71 -21.08 -10.49 -4.82
N LYS A 72 -21.24 -9.90 -3.63
CA LYS A 72 -22.57 -9.44 -3.12
C LYS A 72 -23.17 -8.35 -4.01
N HIS A 73 -22.33 -7.44 -4.49
CA HIS A 73 -22.75 -6.27 -5.28
C HIS A 73 -22.61 -6.46 -6.79
N ASN A 74 -22.23 -7.67 -7.26
CA ASN A 74 -22.05 -8.00 -8.68
C ASN A 74 -21.15 -7.00 -9.41
N ILE A 75 -20.04 -6.57 -8.77
CA ILE A 75 -19.13 -5.58 -9.35
C ILE A 75 -18.42 -6.20 -10.56
N SER A 76 -18.59 -5.59 -11.72
CA SER A 76 -17.97 -6.03 -12.97
C SER A 76 -16.54 -5.52 -13.10
N ASN A 77 -15.64 -6.38 -13.60
CA ASN A 77 -14.22 -6.05 -13.87
C ASN A 77 -13.47 -5.38 -12.69
N PRO A 78 -13.58 -5.90 -11.45
CA PRO A 78 -12.91 -5.28 -10.32
C PRO A 78 -11.39 -5.37 -10.44
N ILE A 79 -10.70 -4.31 -10.05
CA ILE A 79 -9.26 -4.32 -9.84
C ILE A 79 -9.01 -4.35 -8.33
N VAL A 80 -8.41 -5.43 -7.85
CA VAL A 80 -8.01 -5.57 -6.44
C VAL A 80 -6.53 -5.24 -6.33
N TYR A 81 -6.22 -4.10 -5.73
CA TYR A 81 -4.85 -3.61 -5.59
C TYR A 81 -4.33 -3.89 -4.17
N VAL A 82 -3.32 -4.73 -4.07
CA VAL A 82 -2.70 -5.15 -2.80
C VAL A 82 -1.41 -4.38 -2.59
N LEU A 83 -1.34 -3.67 -1.47
CA LEU A 83 -0.19 -2.86 -1.09
C LEU A 83 0.75 -3.67 -0.19
N ALA A 84 1.90 -4.05 -0.70
CA ALA A 84 2.94 -4.90 -0.13
C ALA A 84 2.75 -6.41 -0.33
N CYS A 85 3.86 -7.16 -0.26
CA CYS A 85 3.93 -8.59 -0.56
C CYS A 85 3.84 -9.48 0.70
N ARG A 86 2.80 -9.28 1.56
CA ARG A 86 2.70 -9.95 2.86
C ARG A 86 1.97 -11.29 2.88
N ILE A 87 1.15 -11.57 1.87
CA ILE A 87 0.21 -12.71 1.87
C ILE A 87 0.55 -13.79 0.85
N GLY A 88 1.81 -13.93 0.49
CA GLY A 88 2.27 -14.88 -0.54
C GLY A 88 1.69 -16.29 -0.45
N PRO A 89 1.65 -16.95 0.72
CA PRO A 89 1.03 -18.28 0.86
C PRO A 89 -0.43 -18.35 0.42
N PHE A 90 -1.15 -17.23 0.48
CA PHE A 90 -2.57 -17.14 0.11
C PHE A 90 -2.78 -16.54 -1.30
N ALA A 91 -1.75 -15.95 -1.89
CA ALA A 91 -1.83 -15.19 -3.14
C ALA A 91 -2.53 -15.96 -4.27
N ARG A 92 -2.10 -17.21 -4.54
CA ARG A 92 -2.71 -18.06 -5.57
C ARG A 92 -4.20 -18.28 -5.38
N LYS A 93 -4.64 -18.47 -4.13
CA LYS A 93 -6.06 -18.69 -3.81
C LYS A 93 -6.87 -17.43 -4.10
N PHE A 94 -6.42 -16.28 -3.60
CA PHE A 94 -7.12 -15.01 -3.79
C PHE A 94 -7.11 -14.59 -5.27
N HIS A 95 -5.98 -14.69 -5.96
CA HIS A 95 -5.89 -14.40 -7.39
C HIS A 95 -6.92 -15.20 -8.20
N LYS A 96 -6.99 -16.53 -8.01
CA LYS A 96 -8.01 -17.37 -8.66
C LYS A 96 -9.45 -16.97 -8.32
N GLN A 97 -9.72 -16.55 -7.09
CA GLN A 97 -11.05 -16.11 -6.70
C GLN A 97 -11.43 -14.79 -7.39
N ILE A 98 -10.50 -13.83 -7.45
CA ILE A 98 -10.69 -12.55 -8.14
C ILE A 98 -10.91 -12.77 -9.63
N GLN A 99 -10.09 -13.62 -10.27
CA GLN A 99 -10.24 -13.97 -11.70
C GLN A 99 -11.62 -14.61 -12.01
N ARG A 100 -12.13 -15.49 -11.14
CA ARG A 100 -13.47 -16.08 -11.30
C ARG A 100 -14.60 -15.05 -11.23
N LEU A 101 -14.36 -13.90 -10.63
CA LEU A 101 -15.27 -12.75 -10.58
C LEU A 101 -15.04 -11.76 -11.75
N GLY A 102 -14.24 -12.13 -12.76
CA GLY A 102 -13.91 -11.27 -13.89
C GLY A 102 -12.89 -10.16 -13.53
N GLY A 103 -12.28 -10.21 -12.35
CA GLY A 103 -11.37 -9.18 -11.86
C GLY A 103 -9.90 -9.47 -12.12
N LYS A 104 -9.07 -8.49 -11.74
CA LYS A 104 -7.60 -8.58 -11.79
C LYS A 104 -7.01 -8.26 -10.42
N MET A 105 -5.91 -8.92 -10.08
CA MET A 105 -5.15 -8.63 -8.86
C MET A 105 -3.85 -7.91 -9.23
N TYR A 106 -3.75 -6.65 -8.81
CA TYR A 106 -2.53 -5.86 -8.92
C TYR A 106 -1.81 -5.84 -7.58
N VAL A 107 -0.49 -5.75 -7.60
CA VAL A 107 0.33 -5.77 -6.39
C VAL A 107 1.37 -4.66 -6.47
N ASN A 108 1.49 -3.85 -5.42
CA ASN A 108 2.68 -3.04 -5.19
C ASN A 108 3.69 -3.92 -4.45
N PRO A 109 4.87 -4.23 -5.02
CA PRO A 109 5.82 -5.11 -4.37
C PRO A 109 6.49 -4.48 -3.13
N ASP A 110 6.27 -3.16 -2.89
CA ASP A 110 6.99 -2.41 -1.87
C ASP A 110 8.52 -2.55 -2.06
N GLY A 111 9.34 -2.33 -1.09
CA GLY A 111 10.79 -2.45 -1.26
C GLY A 111 11.42 -3.41 -0.27
N HIS A 112 11.98 -4.50 -0.73
CA HIS A 112 12.93 -5.37 -0.02
C HIS A 112 12.66 -5.58 1.49
N GLU A 113 11.39 -5.74 1.91
CA GLU A 113 11.04 -5.87 3.33
C GLU A 113 11.87 -6.97 4.04
N TRP A 114 12.20 -8.03 3.30
CA TRP A 114 13.03 -9.12 3.80
C TRP A 114 14.49 -8.72 4.10
N MET A 115 14.97 -7.58 3.60
CA MET A 115 16.32 -7.07 3.87
C MET A 115 16.41 -6.25 5.16
N ARG A 116 15.28 -5.82 5.71
CA ARG A 116 15.27 -4.95 6.90
C ARG A 116 15.88 -5.64 8.11
N ALA A 117 16.87 -4.99 8.73
CA ALA A 117 17.62 -5.53 9.87
C ALA A 117 16.77 -5.83 11.11
N LYS A 118 15.60 -5.18 11.25
CA LYS A 118 14.66 -5.40 12.36
C LYS A 118 14.08 -6.83 12.41
N TRP A 119 14.16 -7.58 11.30
CA TRP A 119 13.57 -8.90 11.21
C TRP A 119 14.56 -10.02 11.49
N SER A 120 14.14 -11.01 12.28
CA SER A 120 14.88 -12.25 12.48
C SER A 120 15.01 -13.06 11.18
N ARG A 121 15.98 -13.99 11.13
CA ARG A 121 16.21 -14.83 9.94
C ARG A 121 14.96 -15.58 9.44
N PRO A 122 14.14 -16.24 10.29
CA PRO A 122 12.91 -16.91 9.84
C PRO A 122 11.89 -15.93 9.24
N ILE A 123 11.74 -14.75 9.84
CA ILE A 123 10.82 -13.72 9.36
C ILE A 123 11.29 -13.18 8.00
N ARG A 124 12.59 -12.93 7.84
CA ARG A 124 13.17 -12.51 6.56
C ARG A 124 12.95 -13.56 5.46
N TRP A 125 13.11 -14.84 5.80
CA TRP A 125 12.82 -15.93 4.88
C TRP A 125 11.33 -15.94 4.46
N TYR A 126 10.42 -15.76 5.44
CA TYR A 126 8.99 -15.64 5.14
C TYR A 126 8.70 -14.50 4.17
N TRP A 127 9.23 -13.29 4.43
CA TRP A 127 9.03 -12.13 3.55
C TRP A 127 9.55 -12.38 2.13
N LYS A 128 10.74 -12.95 2.00
CA LYS A 128 11.30 -13.29 0.68
C LYS A 128 10.46 -14.30 -0.06
N LYS A 129 9.97 -15.34 0.64
CA LYS A 129 9.09 -16.35 0.06
C LYS A 129 7.73 -15.79 -0.29
N SER A 130 7.18 -14.92 0.56
CA SER A 130 5.91 -14.24 0.32
C SER A 130 5.97 -13.34 -0.91
N GLU A 131 7.02 -12.52 -1.05
CA GLU A 131 7.29 -11.71 -2.23
C GLU A 131 7.31 -12.57 -3.51
N GLN A 132 8.09 -13.64 -3.51
CA GLN A 132 8.16 -14.58 -4.63
C GLN A 132 6.77 -15.12 -5.04
N LEU A 133 5.96 -15.51 -4.07
CA LEU A 133 4.62 -16.07 -4.32
C LEU A 133 3.64 -15.01 -4.80
N MET A 134 3.73 -13.77 -4.30
CA MET A 134 2.92 -12.65 -4.76
C MET A 134 3.25 -12.28 -6.21
N VAL A 135 4.54 -12.15 -6.53
CA VAL A 135 5.01 -11.89 -7.91
C VAL A 135 4.52 -12.97 -8.88
N LYS A 136 4.58 -14.24 -8.47
CA LYS A 136 4.11 -15.35 -9.30
C LYS A 136 2.61 -15.37 -9.54
N ASN A 137 1.81 -14.82 -8.62
CA ASN A 137 0.35 -14.98 -8.59
C ASN A 137 -0.36 -13.62 -8.55
N CYS A 138 0.01 -12.71 -9.44
CA CYS A 138 -0.72 -11.48 -9.71
C CYS A 138 -0.82 -11.24 -11.21
N ASP A 139 -1.67 -10.33 -11.63
CA ASP A 139 -1.85 -9.95 -13.04
C ASP A 139 -0.90 -8.82 -13.45
N LEU A 140 -0.54 -7.94 -12.50
CA LEU A 140 0.34 -6.79 -12.73
C LEU A 140 1.05 -6.39 -11.42
N LEU A 141 2.32 -6.06 -11.52
CA LEU A 141 3.08 -5.41 -10.46
C LEU A 141 3.20 -3.91 -10.77
N VAL A 142 2.70 -3.09 -9.86
CA VAL A 142 2.83 -1.63 -9.95
C VAL A 142 4.00 -1.21 -9.07
N CYS A 143 5.14 -0.96 -9.69
CA CYS A 143 6.37 -0.58 -9.00
C CYS A 143 6.44 0.94 -8.85
N ASP A 144 6.70 1.41 -7.64
CA ASP A 144 6.84 2.84 -7.33
C ASP A 144 8.23 3.40 -7.64
N SER A 145 9.18 2.52 -7.97
CA SER A 145 10.54 2.85 -8.33
C SER A 145 11.03 2.01 -9.52
N LYS A 146 11.74 2.63 -10.45
CA LYS A 146 12.44 1.92 -11.54
C LYS A 146 13.47 0.90 -11.01
N ASN A 147 14.03 1.15 -9.83
CA ASN A 147 14.96 0.20 -9.20
C ASN A 147 14.23 -1.04 -8.68
N ILE A 148 13.02 -0.88 -8.14
CA ILE A 148 12.17 -2.01 -7.75
C ILE A 148 11.74 -2.81 -8.97
N GLU A 149 11.34 -2.15 -10.06
CA GLU A 149 10.99 -2.83 -11.31
C GLU A 149 12.16 -3.67 -11.84
N LYS A 150 13.37 -3.09 -11.93
CA LYS A 150 14.60 -3.80 -12.31
C LYS A 150 14.90 -4.99 -11.39
N TYR A 151 14.71 -4.80 -10.09
CA TYR A 151 14.90 -5.86 -9.09
C TYR A 151 13.91 -7.02 -9.32
N ILE A 152 12.64 -6.74 -9.56
CA ILE A 152 11.62 -7.75 -9.83
C ILE A 152 12.02 -8.59 -11.06
N HIS A 153 12.39 -7.97 -12.16
CA HIS A 153 12.86 -8.69 -13.35
C HIS A 153 14.14 -9.47 -13.07
N LYS A 154 15.14 -8.89 -12.42
CA LYS A 154 16.38 -9.60 -12.07
C LYS A 154 16.14 -10.85 -11.21
N CYS A 155 15.23 -10.80 -10.24
CA CYS A 155 15.05 -11.89 -9.27
C CYS A 155 13.98 -12.90 -9.67
N TYR A 156 13.00 -12.49 -10.48
CA TYR A 156 11.78 -13.26 -10.73
C TYR A 156 11.43 -13.44 -12.20
N ASP A 157 12.35 -13.16 -13.12
CA ASP A 157 12.17 -13.25 -14.56
C ASP A 157 11.59 -14.60 -15.01
N LYS A 158 11.97 -15.69 -14.35
CA LYS A 158 11.42 -17.04 -14.58
C LYS A 158 9.90 -17.17 -14.44
N TYR A 159 9.23 -16.19 -13.84
CA TYR A 159 7.76 -16.14 -13.72
C TYR A 159 7.13 -15.21 -14.75
N ASN A 160 7.95 -14.58 -15.60
CA ASN A 160 7.54 -13.60 -16.61
C ASN A 160 6.59 -12.51 -16.01
N PRO A 161 7.03 -11.78 -14.95
CA PRO A 161 6.19 -10.83 -14.27
C PRO A 161 5.85 -9.65 -15.18
N LYS A 162 4.56 -9.31 -15.26
CA LYS A 162 4.13 -8.07 -15.88
C LYS A 162 4.33 -6.94 -14.89
N THR A 163 5.03 -5.89 -15.30
CA THR A 163 5.32 -4.72 -14.46
C THR A 163 4.89 -3.43 -15.12
N THR A 164 4.64 -2.42 -14.31
CA THR A 164 4.53 -1.02 -14.72
C THR A 164 5.15 -0.15 -13.65
N PHE A 165 5.80 0.94 -14.06
CA PHE A 165 6.35 1.93 -13.15
C PHE A 165 5.37 3.09 -13.00
N ILE A 166 4.94 3.35 -11.77
CA ILE A 166 4.14 4.52 -11.39
C ILE A 166 4.75 5.09 -10.11
N ALA A 167 5.45 6.21 -10.22
CA ALA A 167 6.03 6.88 -9.06
C ALA A 167 4.95 7.49 -8.17
N TYR A 168 5.20 7.53 -6.87
CA TYR A 168 4.42 8.38 -5.99
C TYR A 168 4.63 9.85 -6.36
N GLY A 169 3.55 10.62 -6.28
CA GLY A 169 3.60 12.07 -6.39
C GLY A 169 4.17 12.72 -5.13
N ALA A 170 4.51 13.99 -5.26
CA ALA A 170 4.83 14.86 -4.13
C ALA A 170 4.05 16.16 -4.27
N ASP A 171 3.64 16.75 -3.16
CA ASP A 171 3.12 18.11 -3.15
C ASP A 171 4.30 19.07 -3.33
N LEU A 172 4.32 19.74 -4.47
CA LEU A 172 5.36 20.72 -4.81
C LEU A 172 4.94 22.15 -4.47
N THR A 173 3.83 22.33 -3.77
CA THR A 173 3.38 23.68 -3.36
C THR A 173 4.42 24.29 -2.40
N PRO A 174 5.01 25.43 -2.76
CA PRO A 174 5.98 26.09 -1.89
C PRO A 174 5.35 26.44 -0.54
N SER A 175 6.15 26.32 0.52
CA SER A 175 5.72 26.81 1.84
C SER A 175 5.34 28.31 1.76
N LYS A 176 4.25 28.67 2.41
CA LYS A 176 3.84 30.07 2.56
C LYS A 176 4.61 30.78 3.70
N LEU A 177 5.40 30.04 4.47
CA LEU A 177 6.21 30.61 5.54
C LEU A 177 7.44 31.28 4.93
N SER A 178 7.64 32.55 5.25
CA SER A 178 8.90 33.25 4.97
C SER A 178 10.00 32.78 5.93
N ASP A 179 11.23 33.05 5.55
CA ASP A 179 12.39 32.73 6.41
C ASP A 179 12.36 33.40 7.79
N ASP A 180 11.63 34.53 7.90
CA ASP A 180 11.50 35.34 9.11
C ASP A 180 10.13 35.13 9.80
N ASP A 181 9.37 34.12 9.39
CA ASP A 181 8.10 33.79 10.01
C ASP A 181 8.31 33.31 11.46
N ASP A 182 7.59 33.90 12.40
CA ASP A 182 7.70 33.57 13.84
C ASP A 182 7.47 32.09 14.13
N LYS A 183 6.60 31.40 13.36
CA LYS A 183 6.36 29.96 13.52
C LYS A 183 7.62 29.15 13.19
N LEU A 184 8.33 29.56 12.14
CA LEU A 184 9.57 28.89 11.73
C LEU A 184 10.69 29.18 12.71
N ILE A 185 10.85 30.43 13.16
CA ILE A 185 11.85 30.84 14.15
C ILE A 185 11.63 30.10 15.47
N ASN A 186 10.40 30.05 15.96
CA ASN A 186 10.04 29.34 17.19
C ASN A 186 10.32 27.84 17.07
N TRP A 187 9.99 27.22 15.93
CA TRP A 187 10.27 25.82 15.67
C TRP A 187 11.81 25.53 15.73
N TYR A 188 12.64 26.36 15.10
CA TYR A 188 14.09 26.22 15.20
C TYR A 188 14.58 26.32 16.66
N ARG A 189 14.03 27.27 17.41
CA ARG A 189 14.39 27.47 18.82
C ARG A 189 14.00 26.26 19.68
N GLU A 190 12.77 25.76 19.53
CA GLU A 190 12.30 24.58 20.25
C GLU A 190 13.10 23.31 19.96
N LYS A 191 13.58 23.17 18.73
CA LYS A 191 14.40 22.01 18.30
C LYS A 191 15.89 22.19 18.56
N GLY A 192 16.33 23.35 19.05
CA GLY A 192 17.74 23.67 19.24
C GLY A 192 18.52 23.68 17.92
N LEU A 193 17.86 23.99 16.80
CA LEU A 193 18.44 23.98 15.47
C LEU A 193 18.75 25.40 15.01
N LYS A 194 19.76 25.52 14.15
CA LYS A 194 20.03 26.75 13.40
C LYS A 194 19.72 26.56 11.93
N LYS A 195 19.21 27.59 11.31
CA LYS A 195 18.90 27.60 9.88
C LYS A 195 20.13 27.17 9.05
N LYS A 196 19.93 26.22 8.14
CA LYS A 196 20.99 25.65 7.28
C LYS A 196 22.10 24.86 7.98
N GLU A 197 22.01 24.62 9.29
CA GLU A 197 22.99 23.86 10.06
C GLU A 197 22.45 22.46 10.47
N TYR A 198 21.54 21.87 9.71
CA TYR A 198 20.98 20.54 10.00
C TYR A 198 20.69 19.76 8.72
N TYR A 199 20.59 18.43 8.85
CA TYR A 199 20.10 17.55 7.82
C TYR A 199 18.69 17.09 8.17
N LEU A 200 17.74 17.22 7.23
CA LEU A 200 16.38 16.71 7.38
C LEU A 200 16.26 15.38 6.64
N VAL A 201 15.83 14.35 7.34
CA VAL A 201 15.44 13.06 6.76
C VAL A 201 13.93 12.92 6.90
N VAL A 202 13.23 12.72 5.79
CA VAL A 202 11.78 12.57 5.72
C VAL A 202 11.39 11.14 5.43
#